data_cf3900d544fe1b025e9ff6bfa8bd81cf
#
_entry.id   cf3900d544fe1b025e9ff6bfa8bd81cf
#
_cell.length_a   1.000
_cell.length_b   1.000
_cell.length_c   1.000
_cell.angle_alpha   90.00
_cell.angle_beta   90.00
_cell.angle_gamma   90.00
#
_symmetry.space_group_name_H-M   'P 1'
#
loop_
_entity.id
_entity.type
_entity.pdbx_description
1 polymer ?
#
loop_
_entity_poly.entity_id
_entity_poly.type
_entity_poly.pdbx_seq_one_letter_code
_entity_poly.pdbx_strand_id
1 'polypeptide(L)'
;MWVAVAIVVIAGGIVTAVLLRSRAAPDAVRLLPESDAVLYVNLEPIRLLTDLGKKPPKERDPQYEEFVRQTGFEFERDLDKAAFAIHYGVAVKGKPAETRYSEILQGHFDSARVGDYLRKLATQVERYRDYDIYDIPVEERTVRVALLGFDTAAASNVDSPEVIRGMIDSYKQAALPFTGPALVSQYYRRVPLGSIVWTIARPSANSAAQDRGELLLPGSWSGLLPRASLVIASAWPLNDVHLRVNVITHSADEARRFTEQVGTYLMLFKSLEISVDAGGPDKDVKAAFDSLEVHQDKSEAVLTAKVPYAFFKKVLSEPPVELGPAPQKQEPAPQPETPTAKRKTSKSKAK
;
A
#
# COMPACT_ATOMS: atom_id res chain seq x y z
N MET A 1 -18.86 -32.69 39.75
CA MET A 1 -19.38 -32.76 38.39
C MET A 1 -19.76 -31.38 37.85
N TRP A 2 -20.57 -30.59 38.50
CA TRP A 2 -21.02 -29.27 38.05
C TRP A 2 -19.90 -28.24 37.85
N VAL A 3 -18.85 -28.23 38.71
CA VAL A 3 -17.70 -27.32 38.60
C VAL A 3 -16.89 -27.62 37.31
N ALA A 4 -16.67 -28.90 36.97
CA ALA A 4 -15.98 -29.29 35.77
C ALA A 4 -16.75 -28.87 34.48
N VAL A 5 -18.08 -29.01 34.50
CA VAL A 5 -18.93 -28.54 33.40
C VAL A 5 -18.87 -27.02 33.26
N ALA A 6 -18.92 -26.28 34.36
CA ALA A 6 -18.81 -24.81 34.31
C ALA A 6 -17.45 -24.36 33.77
N ILE A 7 -16.34 -24.99 34.12
CA ILE A 7 -15.00 -24.69 33.60
C ILE A 7 -14.94 -24.96 32.09
N VAL A 8 -15.50 -26.06 31.61
CA VAL A 8 -15.51 -26.37 30.16
C VAL A 8 -16.36 -25.38 29.38
N VAL A 9 -17.51 -24.96 29.91
CA VAL A 9 -18.38 -23.95 29.27
C VAL A 9 -17.67 -22.58 29.23
N ILE A 10 -17.03 -22.17 30.32
CA ILE A 10 -16.29 -20.90 30.37
C ILE A 10 -15.09 -20.95 29.41
N ALA A 11 -14.31 -22.04 29.45
CA ALA A 11 -13.18 -22.21 28.55
C ALA A 11 -13.62 -22.23 27.07
N GLY A 12 -14.71 -22.96 26.75
CA GLY A 12 -15.33 -22.98 25.43
C GLY A 12 -15.82 -21.59 24.99
N GLY A 13 -16.45 -20.86 25.90
CA GLY A 13 -16.88 -19.47 25.67
C GLY A 13 -15.72 -18.51 25.40
N ILE A 14 -14.63 -18.61 26.17
CA ILE A 14 -13.41 -17.83 25.99
C ILE A 14 -12.76 -18.16 24.64
N VAL A 15 -12.58 -19.45 24.32
CA VAL A 15 -12.01 -19.89 23.05
C VAL A 15 -12.87 -19.40 21.88
N THR A 16 -14.18 -19.52 21.97
CA THR A 16 -15.11 -19.02 20.95
C THR A 16 -15.02 -17.49 20.81
N ALA A 17 -14.99 -16.75 21.90
CA ALA A 17 -14.84 -15.30 21.89
C ALA A 17 -13.49 -14.87 21.30
N VAL A 18 -12.40 -15.56 21.65
CA VAL A 18 -11.06 -15.31 21.06
C VAL A 18 -11.05 -15.62 19.56
N LEU A 19 -11.65 -16.73 19.13
CA LEU A 19 -11.75 -17.10 17.72
C LEU A 19 -12.63 -16.13 16.91
N LEU A 20 -13.73 -15.65 17.51
CA LEU A 20 -14.58 -14.64 16.86
C LEU A 20 -13.84 -13.29 16.79
N ARG A 21 -13.13 -12.90 17.83
CA ARG A 21 -12.35 -11.66 17.86
C ARG A 21 -11.15 -11.71 16.92
N SER A 22 -10.48 -12.86 16.82
CA SER A 22 -9.35 -13.04 15.87
C SER A 22 -9.79 -13.02 14.41
N ARG A 23 -11.10 -13.22 14.14
CA ARG A 23 -11.70 -13.11 12.80
C ARG A 23 -12.38 -11.76 12.54
N ALA A 24 -12.37 -10.85 13.51
CA ALA A 24 -12.82 -9.48 13.30
C ALA A 24 -11.72 -8.67 12.62
N ALA A 25 -12.11 -7.73 11.76
CA ALA A 25 -11.16 -6.79 11.19
C ALA A 25 -10.50 -5.96 12.30
N PRO A 26 -9.22 -5.54 12.12
CA PRO A 26 -8.52 -4.69 13.08
C PRO A 26 -9.30 -3.42 13.41
N ASP A 27 -9.22 -2.97 14.67
CA ASP A 27 -9.97 -1.81 15.13
C ASP A 27 -9.69 -0.56 14.28
N ALA A 28 -8.42 -0.32 13.89
CA ALA A 28 -8.05 0.78 13.00
C ALA A 28 -8.82 0.77 11.67
N VAL A 29 -9.01 -0.40 11.08
CA VAL A 29 -9.73 -0.56 9.81
C VAL A 29 -11.21 -0.27 9.95
N ARG A 30 -11.78 -0.58 11.11
CA ARG A 30 -13.20 -0.37 11.40
C ARG A 30 -13.58 1.11 11.53
N LEU A 31 -12.59 1.98 11.69
CA LEU A 31 -12.78 3.43 11.76
C LEU A 31 -12.73 4.11 10.37
N LEU A 32 -12.26 3.38 9.35
CA LEU A 32 -12.16 3.92 8.00
C LEU A 32 -13.54 4.16 7.37
N PRO A 33 -13.64 5.14 6.46
CA PRO A 33 -14.84 5.36 5.64
C PRO A 33 -14.96 4.30 4.54
N GLU A 34 -16.13 4.27 3.87
CA GLU A 34 -16.32 3.47 2.64
C GLU A 34 -15.29 3.87 1.58
N SER A 35 -14.75 2.88 0.87
CA SER A 35 -13.63 3.08 -0.05
C SER A 35 -13.54 1.99 -1.12
N ASP A 36 -12.78 2.28 -2.18
CA ASP A 36 -12.52 1.34 -3.28
C ASP A 36 -11.42 0.33 -2.94
N ALA A 37 -10.50 0.71 -2.05
CA ALA A 37 -9.50 -0.18 -1.53
C ALA A 37 -9.17 0.14 -0.07
N VAL A 38 -8.77 -0.90 0.67
CA VAL A 38 -8.29 -0.80 2.05
C VAL A 38 -6.94 -1.48 2.14
N LEU A 39 -5.96 -0.78 2.75
CA LEU A 39 -4.67 -1.33 3.13
C LEU A 39 -4.55 -1.29 4.65
N TYR A 40 -4.00 -2.35 5.22
CA TYR A 40 -3.66 -2.43 6.64
C TYR A 40 -2.23 -2.92 6.83
N VAL A 41 -1.53 -2.28 7.74
CA VAL A 41 -0.16 -2.64 8.15
C VAL A 41 -0.09 -2.70 9.66
N ASN A 42 0.44 -3.79 10.21
CA ASN A 42 0.82 -3.93 11.61
C ASN A 42 2.35 -3.89 11.71
N LEU A 43 2.88 -2.80 12.25
CA LEU A 43 4.31 -2.55 12.35
C LEU A 43 4.96 -3.22 13.58
N GLU A 44 4.19 -3.58 14.60
CA GLU A 44 4.73 -4.24 15.81
C GLU A 44 5.50 -5.52 15.47
N PRO A 45 4.91 -6.52 14.74
CA PRO A 45 5.65 -7.71 14.34
C PRO A 45 6.77 -7.40 13.36
N ILE A 46 6.61 -6.39 12.49
CA ILE A 46 7.65 -5.98 11.54
C ILE A 46 8.88 -5.47 12.31
N ARG A 47 8.69 -4.65 13.34
CA ARG A 47 9.80 -4.19 14.22
C ARG A 47 10.49 -5.33 14.94
N LEU A 48 9.76 -6.37 15.35
CA LEU A 48 10.35 -7.56 15.99
C LEU A 48 11.20 -8.39 15.02
N LEU A 49 10.76 -8.47 13.75
CA LEU A 49 11.42 -9.27 12.71
C LEU A 49 12.56 -8.52 12.02
N THR A 50 12.63 -7.20 12.17
CA THR A 50 13.57 -6.32 11.48
C THR A 50 14.28 -5.40 12.46
N ASP A 51 15.14 -4.53 11.96
CA ASP A 51 15.77 -3.47 12.75
C ASP A 51 15.05 -2.12 12.60
N LEU A 52 13.81 -2.14 12.09
CA LEU A 52 12.99 -0.94 11.93
C LEU A 52 12.83 -0.21 13.28
N GLY A 53 13.11 1.08 13.30
CA GLY A 53 13.04 1.91 14.51
C GLY A 53 14.21 1.74 15.50
N LYS A 54 15.15 0.79 15.28
CA LYS A 54 16.34 0.63 16.14
C LYS A 54 17.48 1.58 15.78
N LYS A 55 17.55 1.97 14.52
CA LYS A 55 18.54 2.91 14.01
C LYS A 55 17.83 4.03 13.26
N PRO A 56 18.21 5.29 13.48
CA PRO A 56 17.70 6.36 12.64
C PRO A 56 18.14 6.13 11.18
N PRO A 57 17.29 6.41 10.19
CA PRO A 57 17.70 6.39 8.79
C PRO A 57 18.87 7.37 8.60
N LYS A 58 19.78 7.06 7.68
CA LYS A 58 20.99 7.86 7.43
C LYS A 58 20.69 9.29 6.96
N GLU A 59 19.61 9.44 6.23
CA GLU A 59 19.11 10.72 5.75
C GLU A 59 17.60 10.77 6.01
N ARG A 60 17.16 11.81 6.72
CA ARG A 60 15.75 12.11 6.96
C ARG A 60 15.38 13.37 6.21
N ASP A 61 14.17 13.42 5.70
CA ASP A 61 13.59 14.65 5.19
C ASP A 61 13.61 15.73 6.28
N PRO A 62 14.06 16.96 5.99
CA PRO A 62 14.14 18.04 6.98
C PRO A 62 12.79 18.37 7.62
N GLN A 63 11.67 18.25 6.91
CA GLN A 63 10.34 18.49 7.46
C GLN A 63 9.96 17.38 8.44
N TYR A 64 10.33 16.14 8.14
CA TYR A 64 10.13 15.01 9.05
C TYR A 64 11.00 15.13 10.32
N GLU A 65 12.24 15.57 10.21
CA GLU A 65 13.09 15.85 11.39
C GLU A 65 12.50 16.95 12.28
N GLU A 66 11.95 17.99 11.67
CA GLU A 66 11.26 19.06 12.41
C GLU A 66 10.02 18.53 13.13
N PHE A 67 9.23 17.68 12.45
CA PHE A 67 8.08 17.02 13.05
C PHE A 67 8.50 16.17 14.27
N VAL A 68 9.52 15.32 14.12
CA VAL A 68 10.05 14.48 15.22
C VAL A 68 10.54 15.35 16.38
N ARG A 69 11.26 16.43 16.09
CA ARG A 69 11.78 17.34 17.12
C ARG A 69 10.65 18.02 17.93
N GLN A 70 9.57 18.42 17.27
CA GLN A 70 8.46 19.12 17.93
C GLN A 70 7.52 18.17 18.67
N THR A 71 7.23 17.01 18.07
CA THR A 71 6.25 16.07 18.61
C THR A 71 6.87 14.98 19.48
N GLY A 72 8.14 14.61 19.22
CA GLY A 72 8.80 13.44 19.80
C GLY A 72 8.38 12.12 19.20
N PHE A 73 7.51 12.13 18.19
CA PHE A 73 6.96 10.95 17.54
C PHE A 73 7.78 10.56 16.30
N GLU A 74 8.19 9.30 16.25
CA GLU A 74 8.89 8.71 15.12
C GLU A 74 8.08 7.56 14.55
N PHE A 75 7.66 7.64 13.27
CA PHE A 75 6.80 6.61 12.66
C PHE A 75 7.40 5.21 12.76
N GLU A 76 8.70 5.08 12.54
CA GLU A 76 9.39 3.78 12.56
C GLU A 76 9.40 3.13 13.95
N ARG A 77 9.42 3.95 15.00
CA ARG A 77 9.51 3.51 16.39
C ARG A 77 8.15 3.42 17.06
N ASP A 78 7.31 4.44 16.86
CA ASP A 78 6.16 4.71 17.71
C ASP A 78 4.81 4.36 17.04
N LEU A 79 4.79 4.18 15.69
CA LEU A 79 3.57 3.79 14.98
C LEU A 79 3.41 2.27 15.01
N ASP A 80 2.34 1.77 15.61
CA ASP A 80 2.07 0.33 15.73
C ASP A 80 1.24 -0.20 14.57
N LYS A 81 0.20 0.52 14.18
CA LYS A 81 -0.74 0.10 13.13
C LYS A 81 -1.11 1.27 12.26
N ALA A 82 -1.24 1.01 10.97
CA ALA A 82 -1.76 1.94 9.99
C ALA A 82 -2.84 1.27 9.14
N ALA A 83 -3.94 1.98 8.90
CA ALA A 83 -5.01 1.56 8.03
C ALA A 83 -5.35 2.69 7.06
N PHE A 84 -5.44 2.37 5.77
CA PHE A 84 -5.70 3.33 4.70
C PHE A 84 -6.94 2.94 3.93
N ALA A 85 -7.81 3.90 3.69
CA ALA A 85 -8.92 3.83 2.75
C ALA A 85 -8.53 4.62 1.50
N ILE A 86 -8.60 4.00 0.33
CA ILE A 86 -8.22 4.58 -0.95
C ILE A 86 -9.50 4.80 -1.76
N HIS A 87 -9.70 6.03 -2.19
CA HIS A 87 -10.84 6.46 -2.98
C HIS A 87 -10.35 6.81 -4.39
N TYR A 88 -10.72 6.00 -5.37
CA TYR A 88 -10.34 6.27 -6.75
C TYR A 88 -11.20 7.39 -7.33
N GLY A 89 -10.55 8.44 -7.74
CA GLY A 89 -11.23 9.54 -8.42
C GLY A 89 -11.76 9.12 -9.79
N VAL A 90 -12.83 9.78 -10.22
CA VAL A 90 -13.34 9.63 -11.58
C VAL A 90 -12.79 10.77 -12.43
N ALA A 91 -12.21 10.44 -13.60
CA ALA A 91 -11.77 11.45 -14.55
C ALA A 91 -12.98 12.31 -15.01
N VAL A 92 -12.91 13.60 -14.74
CA VAL A 92 -13.90 14.58 -15.23
C VAL A 92 -13.27 15.30 -16.42
N LYS A 93 -14.08 15.63 -17.45
CA LYS A 93 -13.60 16.29 -18.66
C LYS A 93 -12.69 17.49 -18.33
N GLY A 94 -11.42 17.38 -18.70
CA GLY A 94 -10.39 18.42 -18.48
C GLY A 94 -9.63 18.33 -17.14
N LYS A 95 -9.93 17.35 -16.26
CA LYS A 95 -9.15 17.08 -15.04
C LYS A 95 -8.81 15.59 -14.96
N PRO A 96 -7.57 15.23 -14.65
CA PRO A 96 -7.22 13.84 -14.40
C PRO A 96 -7.99 13.32 -13.16
N ALA A 97 -8.26 12.03 -13.14
CA ALA A 97 -8.76 11.39 -11.92
C ALA A 97 -7.70 11.49 -10.83
N GLU A 98 -8.10 11.92 -9.65
CA GLU A 98 -7.20 12.06 -8.52
C GLU A 98 -7.59 11.09 -7.41
N THR A 99 -6.63 10.30 -6.95
CA THR A 99 -6.83 9.40 -5.83
C THR A 99 -6.83 10.19 -4.52
N ARG A 100 -7.77 9.88 -3.63
CA ARG A 100 -7.89 10.43 -2.29
C ARG A 100 -7.66 9.35 -1.25
N TYR A 101 -7.21 9.75 -0.09
CA TYR A 101 -6.85 8.84 1.00
C TYR A 101 -7.53 9.28 2.28
N SER A 102 -7.91 8.28 3.07
CA SER A 102 -8.27 8.46 4.49
C SER A 102 -7.48 7.43 5.28
N GLU A 103 -6.98 7.80 6.43
CA GLU A 103 -6.08 6.95 7.20
C GLU A 103 -6.37 7.00 8.70
N ILE A 104 -6.13 5.87 9.35
CA ILE A 104 -6.11 5.72 10.80
C ILE A 104 -4.71 5.24 11.18
N LEU A 105 -4.07 5.99 12.05
CA LEU A 105 -2.77 5.70 12.60
C LEU A 105 -2.93 5.41 14.09
N GLN A 106 -2.41 4.27 14.55
CA GLN A 106 -2.39 3.88 15.97
C GLN A 106 -0.96 3.67 16.42
N GLY A 107 -0.61 4.26 17.57
CA GLY A 107 0.74 4.20 18.10
C GLY A 107 0.91 4.99 19.39
N HIS A 108 2.15 5.20 19.80
CA HIS A 108 2.48 5.84 21.07
C HIS A 108 2.91 7.29 20.81
N PHE A 109 2.03 8.25 21.01
CA PHE A 109 2.33 9.67 20.84
C PHE A 109 1.76 10.54 21.97
N ASP A 110 2.43 11.67 22.22
CA ASP A 110 1.94 12.71 23.11
C ASP A 110 0.90 13.55 22.36
N SER A 111 -0.37 13.27 22.62
CA SER A 111 -1.49 13.97 21.95
C SER A 111 -1.45 15.49 22.16
N ALA A 112 -0.92 15.99 23.29
CA ALA A 112 -0.82 17.43 23.52
C ALA A 112 0.24 18.05 22.61
N ARG A 113 1.45 17.46 22.54
CA ARG A 113 2.53 17.95 21.67
C ARG A 113 2.17 17.84 20.19
N VAL A 114 1.56 16.72 19.78
CA VAL A 114 1.11 16.53 18.39
C VAL A 114 0.00 17.54 18.08
N GLY A 115 -0.97 17.74 18.97
CA GLY A 115 -2.04 18.73 18.81
C GLY A 115 -1.53 20.16 18.70
N ASP A 116 -0.55 20.55 19.52
CA ASP A 116 0.09 21.86 19.43
C ASP A 116 0.85 22.06 18.11
N TYR A 117 1.50 21.01 17.61
CA TYR A 117 2.16 21.03 16.31
C TYR A 117 1.14 21.19 15.18
N LEU A 118 0.07 20.39 15.17
CA LEU A 118 -1.00 20.48 14.18
C LEU A 118 -1.67 21.85 14.18
N ARG A 119 -1.90 22.44 15.35
CA ARG A 119 -2.52 23.78 15.50
C ARG A 119 -1.67 24.89 14.88
N LYS A 120 -0.33 24.75 14.89
CA LYS A 120 0.59 25.70 14.23
C LYS A 120 0.52 25.62 12.71
N LEU A 121 0.25 24.43 12.16
CA LEU A 121 0.19 24.20 10.72
C LEU A 121 -1.20 24.46 10.14
N ALA A 122 -2.25 24.35 10.98
CA ALA A 122 -3.62 24.43 10.53
C ALA A 122 -4.01 25.87 10.12
N THR A 123 -4.67 26.00 8.98
CA THR A 123 -5.31 27.23 8.54
C THR A 123 -6.65 27.46 9.24
N GLN A 124 -7.30 26.38 9.65
CA GLN A 124 -8.55 26.37 10.39
C GLN A 124 -8.56 25.20 11.36
N VAL A 125 -9.19 25.43 12.52
CA VAL A 125 -9.50 24.36 13.50
C VAL A 125 -11.00 24.36 13.72
N GLU A 126 -11.66 23.24 13.38
CA GLU A 126 -13.07 23.02 13.60
C GLU A 126 -13.27 22.15 14.84
N ARG A 127 -14.26 22.48 15.69
CA ARG A 127 -14.69 21.60 16.78
C ARG A 127 -15.87 20.76 16.34
N TYR A 128 -15.65 19.44 16.24
CA TYR A 128 -16.71 18.48 15.97
C TYR A 128 -16.85 17.47 17.10
N ARG A 129 -18.03 17.45 17.73
CA ARG A 129 -18.27 16.73 18.99
C ARG A 129 -17.21 17.14 20.03
N ASP A 130 -16.39 16.25 20.54
CA ASP A 130 -15.35 16.58 21.53
C ASP A 130 -13.93 16.61 20.93
N TYR A 131 -13.79 16.61 19.60
CA TYR A 131 -12.53 16.55 18.88
C TYR A 131 -12.26 17.80 18.06
N ASP A 132 -11.00 18.21 18.04
CA ASP A 132 -10.53 19.26 17.13
C ASP A 132 -10.17 18.61 15.79
N ILE A 133 -10.64 19.17 14.68
CA ILE A 133 -10.26 18.85 13.32
C ILE A 133 -9.36 19.97 12.82
N TYR A 134 -8.14 19.63 12.45
CA TYR A 134 -7.13 20.55 11.96
C TYR A 134 -7.08 20.52 10.44
N ASP A 135 -7.39 21.62 9.77
CA ASP A 135 -7.31 21.78 8.33
C ASP A 135 -5.90 22.22 7.95
N ILE A 136 -5.09 21.32 7.42
CA ILE A 136 -3.67 21.54 7.09
C ILE A 136 -3.54 21.65 5.58
N PRO A 137 -3.03 22.77 5.05
CA PRO A 137 -2.76 22.90 3.63
C PRO A 137 -1.51 22.06 3.27
N VAL A 138 -1.66 21.17 2.28
CA VAL A 138 -0.57 20.39 1.72
C VAL A 138 -0.64 20.53 0.20
N GLU A 139 0.31 21.26 -0.37
CA GLU A 139 0.30 21.63 -1.79
C GLU A 139 -1.01 22.37 -2.18
N GLU A 140 -1.77 21.83 -3.13
CA GLU A 140 -3.05 22.38 -3.58
C GLU A 140 -4.26 21.78 -2.82
N ARG A 141 -4.04 21.07 -1.73
CA ARG A 141 -5.08 20.28 -1.02
C ARG A 141 -5.13 20.62 0.46
N THR A 142 -6.25 20.29 1.07
CA THR A 142 -6.42 20.31 2.51
C THR A 142 -6.43 18.88 3.05
N VAL A 143 -5.53 18.60 3.97
CA VAL A 143 -5.54 17.37 4.77
C VAL A 143 -6.19 17.69 6.10
N ARG A 144 -7.26 17.00 6.44
CA ARG A 144 -7.95 17.13 7.72
C ARG A 144 -7.45 16.08 8.68
N VAL A 145 -6.98 16.50 9.84
CA VAL A 145 -6.42 15.63 10.88
C VAL A 145 -7.21 15.78 12.16
N ALA A 146 -7.50 14.66 12.84
CA ALA A 146 -8.12 14.67 14.17
C ALA A 146 -7.40 13.65 15.06
N LEU A 147 -7.11 14.04 16.32
CA LEU A 147 -6.59 13.12 17.33
C LEU A 147 -7.78 12.52 18.08
N LEU A 148 -7.98 11.20 17.94
CA LEU A 148 -9.16 10.51 18.46
C LEU A 148 -8.96 9.94 19.88
N GLY A 149 -7.77 10.01 20.41
CA GLY A 149 -7.43 9.50 21.74
C GLY A 149 -5.96 9.69 22.04
N PHE A 150 -5.45 8.86 22.94
CA PHE A 150 -4.02 8.88 23.32
C PHE A 150 -3.12 8.16 22.33
N ASP A 151 -3.71 7.29 21.51
CA ASP A 151 -3.01 6.33 20.65
C ASP A 151 -3.53 6.29 19.22
N THR A 152 -4.54 7.10 18.88
CA THR A 152 -5.22 7.01 17.59
C THR A 152 -5.35 8.40 16.96
N ALA A 153 -4.90 8.52 15.71
CA ALA A 153 -5.09 9.70 14.87
C ALA A 153 -5.83 9.31 13.58
N ALA A 154 -6.69 10.18 13.11
CA ALA A 154 -7.38 10.06 11.83
C ALA A 154 -6.95 11.21 10.91
N ALA A 155 -6.75 10.92 9.63
CA ALA A 155 -6.51 11.94 8.63
C ALA A 155 -7.24 11.63 7.32
N SER A 156 -7.58 12.66 6.55
CA SER A 156 -8.21 12.50 5.24
C SER A 156 -7.91 13.71 4.35
N ASN A 157 -7.59 13.45 3.07
CA ASN A 157 -7.48 14.46 2.03
C ASN A 157 -8.67 14.47 1.07
N VAL A 158 -9.76 13.81 1.45
CA VAL A 158 -11.03 13.87 0.71
C VAL A 158 -11.62 15.28 0.88
N ASP A 159 -12.14 15.88 -0.19
CA ASP A 159 -12.59 17.27 -0.20
C ASP A 159 -13.74 17.52 0.80
N SER A 160 -14.62 16.52 0.99
CA SER A 160 -15.75 16.61 1.93
C SER A 160 -15.29 16.47 3.39
N PRO A 161 -15.61 17.43 4.27
CA PRO A 161 -15.34 17.32 5.70
C PRO A 161 -16.15 16.21 6.39
N GLU A 162 -17.23 15.73 5.77
CA GLU A 162 -18.06 14.67 6.33
C GLU A 162 -17.29 13.34 6.46
N VAL A 163 -16.22 13.14 5.67
CA VAL A 163 -15.41 11.94 5.75
C VAL A 163 -14.68 11.86 7.09
N ILE A 164 -13.96 12.90 7.48
CA ILE A 164 -13.26 12.93 8.78
C ILE A 164 -14.26 12.94 9.96
N ARG A 165 -15.40 13.60 9.82
CA ARG A 165 -16.49 13.57 10.83
C ARG A 165 -17.05 12.17 10.99
N GLY A 166 -17.26 11.43 9.89
CA GLY A 166 -17.70 10.04 9.91
C GLY A 166 -16.69 9.12 10.60
N MET A 167 -15.40 9.35 10.44
CA MET A 167 -14.34 8.61 11.14
C MET A 167 -14.37 8.88 12.66
N ILE A 168 -14.61 10.12 13.07
CA ILE A 168 -14.83 10.49 14.49
C ILE A 168 -16.06 9.78 15.04
N ASP A 169 -17.15 9.75 14.28
CA ASP A 169 -18.39 9.07 14.68
C ASP A 169 -18.18 7.56 14.83
N SER A 170 -17.45 6.95 13.89
CA SER A 170 -17.07 5.53 13.96
C SER A 170 -16.23 5.24 15.21
N TYR A 171 -15.32 6.13 15.58
CA TYR A 171 -14.52 5.99 16.79
C TYR A 171 -15.39 6.02 18.07
N LYS A 172 -16.35 6.94 18.15
CA LYS A 172 -17.31 6.97 19.28
C LYS A 172 -18.22 5.75 19.34
N GLN A 173 -18.47 5.11 18.20
CA GLN A 173 -19.30 3.91 18.10
C GLN A 173 -18.48 2.61 18.01
N ALA A 174 -17.17 2.66 18.25
CA ALA A 174 -16.24 1.53 18.07
C ALA A 174 -16.58 0.26 18.90
N ALA A 175 -17.44 0.39 19.91
CA ALA A 175 -17.99 -0.75 20.64
C ALA A 175 -18.93 -1.63 19.79
N LEU A 176 -19.45 -1.13 18.66
CA LEU A 176 -20.33 -1.88 17.78
C LEU A 176 -19.50 -2.75 16.81
N PRO A 177 -19.75 -4.06 16.73
CA PRO A 177 -18.88 -5.00 16.00
C PRO A 177 -18.96 -4.89 14.47
N PHE A 178 -19.83 -4.06 13.92
CA PHE A 178 -20.15 -4.00 12.48
C PHE A 178 -19.83 -2.64 11.82
N THR A 179 -18.92 -1.87 12.39
CA THR A 179 -18.43 -0.62 11.79
C THR A 179 -17.31 -0.88 10.79
N GLY A 180 -17.14 0.03 9.83
CA GLY A 180 -16.05 0.00 8.84
C GLY A 180 -16.53 -0.26 7.41
N PRO A 181 -15.61 -0.22 6.43
CA PRO A 181 -15.95 -0.35 5.02
C PRO A 181 -16.64 -1.67 4.69
N ALA A 182 -17.70 -1.61 3.86
CA ALA A 182 -18.42 -2.79 3.38
C ALA A 182 -17.48 -3.78 2.69
N LEU A 183 -16.48 -3.28 1.96
CA LEU A 183 -15.45 -4.08 1.31
C LEU A 183 -14.73 -5.00 2.32
N VAL A 184 -14.37 -4.49 3.49
CA VAL A 184 -13.72 -5.26 4.53
C VAL A 184 -14.68 -6.25 5.17
N SER A 185 -15.89 -5.84 5.54
CA SER A 185 -16.87 -6.72 6.16
C SER A 185 -17.21 -7.93 5.28
N GLN A 186 -17.17 -7.74 3.95
CA GLN A 186 -17.48 -8.76 2.95
C GLN A 186 -16.32 -9.74 2.73
N TYR A 187 -15.08 -9.25 2.70
CA TYR A 187 -13.93 -10.03 2.19
C TYR A 187 -12.84 -10.30 3.21
N TYR A 188 -12.84 -9.66 4.38
CA TYR A 188 -11.78 -9.84 5.38
C TYR A 188 -11.58 -11.30 5.83
N ARG A 189 -12.62 -12.11 5.82
CA ARG A 189 -12.53 -13.55 6.16
C ARG A 189 -11.60 -14.35 5.22
N ARG A 190 -11.26 -13.79 4.06
CA ARG A 190 -10.31 -14.39 3.10
C ARG A 190 -8.86 -14.04 3.38
N VAL A 191 -8.63 -13.04 4.22
CA VAL A 191 -7.29 -12.68 4.69
C VAL A 191 -6.84 -13.74 5.69
N PRO A 192 -5.64 -14.36 5.49
CA PRO A 192 -5.10 -15.34 6.41
C PRO A 192 -4.95 -14.76 7.82
N LEU A 193 -5.23 -15.59 8.83
CA LEU A 193 -5.03 -15.20 10.22
C LEU A 193 -3.54 -14.90 10.48
N GLY A 194 -3.27 -13.85 11.26
CA GLY A 194 -1.91 -13.43 11.55
C GLY A 194 -1.26 -12.62 10.44
N SER A 195 -2.00 -12.22 9.39
CA SER A 195 -1.48 -11.29 8.39
C SER A 195 -1.10 -9.97 9.02
N ILE A 196 0.17 -9.59 8.83
CA ILE A 196 0.74 -8.33 9.33
C ILE A 196 0.56 -7.19 8.32
N VAL A 197 0.45 -7.50 7.05
CA VAL A 197 0.08 -6.57 5.97
C VAL A 197 -0.97 -7.22 5.12
N TRP A 198 -2.01 -6.48 4.75
CA TRP A 198 -2.98 -6.94 3.78
C TRP A 198 -3.69 -5.77 3.08
N THR A 199 -4.16 -6.04 1.89
CA THR A 199 -5.02 -5.12 1.14
C THR A 199 -6.20 -5.86 0.55
N ILE A 200 -7.34 -5.18 0.49
CA ILE A 200 -8.53 -5.60 -0.24
C ILE A 200 -8.88 -4.44 -1.16
N ALA A 201 -8.83 -4.66 -2.47
CA ALA A 201 -9.01 -3.61 -3.44
C ALA A 201 -9.97 -4.06 -4.56
N ARG A 202 -10.84 -3.16 -4.97
CA ARG A 202 -11.68 -3.31 -6.15
C ARG A 202 -11.19 -2.32 -7.21
N PRO A 203 -10.25 -2.74 -8.10
CA PRO A 203 -9.71 -1.86 -9.12
C PRO A 203 -10.85 -1.29 -9.98
N SER A 204 -10.90 0.02 -10.15
CA SER A 204 -11.86 0.64 -11.06
C SER A 204 -11.35 0.57 -12.50
N ALA A 205 -12.20 0.14 -13.41
CA ALA A 205 -11.88 0.11 -14.85
C ALA A 205 -11.56 1.49 -15.44
N ASN A 206 -11.96 2.56 -14.75
CA ASN A 206 -11.85 3.96 -15.18
C ASN A 206 -10.91 4.79 -14.30
N SER A 207 -10.20 4.18 -13.35
CA SER A 207 -9.31 4.93 -12.47
C SER A 207 -8.02 5.28 -13.18
N ALA A 208 -7.60 6.55 -13.10
CA ALA A 208 -6.28 6.99 -13.54
C ALA A 208 -5.14 6.33 -12.77
N ALA A 209 -5.44 5.65 -11.66
CA ALA A 209 -4.51 4.78 -10.93
C ALA A 209 -3.98 3.64 -11.80
N GLN A 210 -4.75 3.18 -12.80
CA GLN A 210 -4.25 2.21 -13.78
C GLN A 210 -3.12 2.77 -14.65
N ASP A 211 -3.17 4.06 -14.98
CA ASP A 211 -2.16 4.69 -15.83
C ASP A 211 -0.90 5.11 -15.04
N ARG A 212 -0.99 5.27 -13.73
CA ARG A 212 0.12 5.75 -12.88
C ARG A 212 0.75 4.71 -11.98
N GLY A 213 0.26 3.48 -11.97
CA GLY A 213 0.79 2.42 -11.10
C GLY A 213 0.63 2.67 -9.59
N GLU A 214 -0.28 3.57 -9.20
CA GLU A 214 -0.57 3.94 -7.81
C GLU A 214 -1.33 2.86 -7.02
N LEU A 215 -1.75 1.76 -7.66
CA LEU A 215 -2.08 0.56 -6.91
C LEU A 215 -0.78 0.06 -6.27
N LEU A 216 -0.85 -0.43 -5.03
CA LEU A 216 0.27 -1.02 -4.26
C LEU A 216 1.02 -2.17 -4.98
N LEU A 217 0.81 -2.30 -6.27
CA LEU A 217 1.50 -3.19 -7.18
C LEU A 217 2.46 -2.35 -8.05
N PRO A 218 3.66 -2.85 -8.36
CA PRO A 218 4.57 -2.19 -9.30
C PRO A 218 3.83 -1.80 -10.59
N GLY A 219 4.03 -0.57 -11.08
CA GLY A 219 3.21 0.08 -12.12
C GLY A 219 2.98 -0.70 -13.42
N SER A 220 3.84 -1.68 -13.73
CA SER A 220 3.65 -2.59 -14.87
C SER A 220 2.58 -3.66 -14.68
N TRP A 221 2.14 -3.93 -13.45
CA TRP A 221 1.20 -5.00 -13.13
C TRP A 221 -0.27 -4.56 -13.16
N SER A 222 -0.53 -3.27 -13.03
CA SER A 222 -1.90 -2.73 -13.05
C SER A 222 -2.62 -3.01 -14.37
N GLY A 223 -1.89 -2.99 -15.49
CA GLY A 223 -2.43 -3.32 -16.82
C GLY A 223 -2.71 -4.81 -17.05
N LEU A 224 -2.19 -5.69 -16.20
CA LEU A 224 -2.40 -7.14 -16.30
C LEU A 224 -3.68 -7.60 -15.59
N LEU A 225 -4.17 -6.83 -14.61
CA LEU A 225 -5.36 -7.23 -13.85
C LEU A 225 -6.60 -7.21 -14.74
N PRO A 226 -7.44 -8.26 -14.67
CA PRO A 226 -8.73 -8.26 -15.34
C PRO A 226 -9.58 -7.07 -14.88
N ARG A 227 -10.35 -6.47 -15.78
CA ARG A 227 -11.26 -5.36 -15.44
C ARG A 227 -12.24 -5.79 -14.36
N ALA A 228 -12.47 -4.90 -13.41
CA ALA A 228 -13.41 -5.08 -12.29
C ALA A 228 -13.15 -6.31 -11.38
N SER A 229 -11.93 -6.82 -11.35
CA SER A 229 -11.55 -7.88 -10.42
C SER A 229 -11.45 -7.36 -8.99
N LEU A 230 -11.71 -8.22 -8.01
CA LEU A 230 -11.37 -7.97 -6.62
C LEU A 230 -9.98 -8.57 -6.35
N VAL A 231 -9.10 -7.80 -5.75
CA VAL A 231 -7.76 -8.24 -5.36
C VAL A 231 -7.65 -8.27 -3.84
N ILE A 232 -7.17 -9.39 -3.31
CA ILE A 232 -6.84 -9.52 -1.90
C ILE A 232 -5.38 -9.95 -1.84
N ALA A 233 -4.51 -9.07 -1.35
CA ALA A 233 -3.12 -9.41 -1.09
C ALA A 233 -2.86 -9.44 0.41
N SER A 234 -1.98 -10.33 0.86
CA SER A 234 -1.69 -10.52 2.27
C SER A 234 -0.27 -11.03 2.48
N ALA A 235 0.31 -10.63 3.61
CA ALA A 235 1.60 -11.09 4.07
C ALA A 235 1.51 -11.51 5.55
N TRP A 236 2.02 -12.69 5.89
CA TRP A 236 2.08 -13.18 7.27
C TRP A 236 3.41 -13.86 7.56
N PRO A 237 3.96 -13.69 8.75
CA PRO A 237 5.18 -14.37 9.17
C PRO A 237 4.88 -15.79 9.63
N LEU A 238 5.75 -16.73 9.25
CA LEU A 238 5.79 -18.09 9.79
C LEU A 238 7.28 -18.47 9.98
N ASN A 239 7.84 -19.38 9.17
CA ASN A 239 9.30 -19.60 9.09
C ASN A 239 9.96 -18.58 8.15
N ASP A 240 9.19 -18.09 7.19
CA ASP A 240 9.49 -17.02 6.23
C ASP A 240 8.31 -16.06 6.18
N VAL A 241 8.43 -14.95 5.46
CA VAL A 241 7.29 -14.09 5.15
C VAL A 241 6.53 -14.71 3.99
N HIS A 242 5.35 -15.23 4.26
CA HIS A 242 4.46 -15.77 3.24
C HIS A 242 3.66 -14.66 2.61
N LEU A 243 3.65 -14.61 1.28
CA LEU A 243 2.84 -13.70 0.49
C LEU A 243 1.76 -14.49 -0.24
N ARG A 244 0.56 -13.92 -0.30
CA ARG A 244 -0.55 -14.46 -1.08
C ARG A 244 -1.34 -13.33 -1.72
N VAL A 245 -1.61 -13.47 -3.03
CA VAL A 245 -2.48 -12.56 -3.78
C VAL A 245 -3.58 -13.39 -4.42
N ASN A 246 -4.82 -13.10 -4.09
CA ASN A 246 -6.01 -13.66 -4.72
C ASN A 246 -6.60 -12.62 -5.66
N VAL A 247 -6.68 -12.92 -6.95
CA VAL A 247 -7.38 -12.13 -7.96
C VAL A 247 -8.69 -12.84 -8.26
N ILE A 248 -9.79 -12.27 -7.78
CA ILE A 248 -11.14 -12.83 -7.94
C ILE A 248 -11.74 -12.22 -9.18
N THR A 249 -12.03 -13.05 -10.17
CA THR A 249 -12.57 -12.68 -11.48
C THR A 249 -14.04 -13.01 -11.61
N HIS A 250 -14.69 -12.56 -12.68
CA HIS A 250 -16.10 -12.85 -12.92
C HIS A 250 -16.36 -14.27 -13.42
N SER A 251 -15.33 -14.94 -13.98
CA SER A 251 -15.48 -16.28 -14.55
C SER A 251 -14.20 -17.12 -14.39
N ALA A 252 -14.38 -18.45 -14.42
CA ALA A 252 -13.23 -19.37 -14.42
C ALA A 252 -12.33 -19.19 -15.65
N ASP A 253 -12.90 -18.80 -16.79
CA ASP A 253 -12.12 -18.54 -18.01
C ASP A 253 -11.24 -17.29 -17.92
N GLU A 254 -11.71 -16.26 -17.25
CA GLU A 254 -10.89 -15.07 -16.95
C GLU A 254 -9.77 -15.42 -15.99
N ALA A 255 -10.06 -16.17 -14.91
CA ALA A 255 -9.06 -16.63 -13.96
C ALA A 255 -7.97 -17.47 -14.66
N ARG A 256 -8.38 -18.39 -15.55
CA ARG A 256 -7.46 -19.22 -16.32
C ARG A 256 -6.54 -18.37 -17.20
N ARG A 257 -7.10 -17.48 -18.02
CA ARG A 257 -6.31 -16.59 -18.91
C ARG A 257 -5.31 -15.74 -18.13
N PHE A 258 -5.75 -15.18 -17.01
CA PHE A 258 -4.87 -14.40 -16.14
C PHE A 258 -3.75 -15.27 -15.55
N THR A 259 -4.07 -16.47 -15.06
CA THR A 259 -3.10 -17.44 -14.52
C THR A 259 -2.06 -17.85 -15.57
N GLU A 260 -2.49 -18.17 -16.79
CA GLU A 260 -1.62 -18.50 -17.91
C GLU A 260 -0.69 -17.33 -18.28
N GLN A 261 -1.24 -16.12 -18.34
CA GLN A 261 -0.48 -14.90 -18.65
C GLN A 261 0.59 -14.62 -17.59
N VAL A 262 0.22 -14.64 -16.31
CA VAL A 262 1.17 -14.44 -15.20
C VAL A 262 2.21 -15.55 -15.17
N GLY A 263 1.79 -16.81 -15.38
CA GLY A 263 2.69 -17.96 -15.47
C GLY A 263 3.75 -17.80 -16.56
N THR A 264 3.34 -17.30 -17.74
CA THR A 264 4.27 -17.01 -18.84
C THR A 264 5.29 -15.93 -18.44
N TYR A 265 4.86 -14.85 -17.80
CA TYR A 265 5.80 -13.82 -17.31
C TYR A 265 6.75 -14.37 -16.24
N LEU A 266 6.25 -15.19 -15.30
CA LEU A 266 7.10 -15.80 -14.28
C LEU A 266 8.16 -16.73 -14.90
N MET A 267 7.81 -17.52 -15.94
CA MET A 267 8.77 -18.34 -16.68
C MET A 267 9.83 -17.50 -17.37
N LEU A 268 9.43 -16.39 -18.02
CA LEU A 268 10.37 -15.49 -18.68
C LEU A 268 11.33 -14.87 -17.67
N PHE A 269 10.84 -14.38 -16.53
CA PHE A 269 11.69 -13.82 -15.48
C PHE A 269 12.68 -14.86 -14.94
N LYS A 270 12.22 -16.09 -14.64
CA LYS A 270 13.09 -17.18 -14.18
C LYS A 270 14.14 -17.56 -15.22
N SER A 271 13.83 -17.48 -16.51
CA SER A 271 14.78 -17.77 -17.58
C SER A 271 15.81 -16.67 -17.82
N LEU A 272 15.43 -15.40 -17.63
CA LEU A 272 16.36 -14.28 -17.76
C LEU A 272 17.38 -14.24 -16.62
N GLU A 273 16.99 -14.61 -15.41
CA GLU A 273 17.88 -14.67 -14.24
C GLU A 273 19.03 -15.68 -14.45
N ILE A 274 18.77 -16.81 -15.13
CA ILE A 274 19.78 -17.82 -15.48
C ILE A 274 20.81 -17.26 -16.47
N SER A 275 20.48 -16.24 -17.25
CA SER A 275 21.32 -15.69 -18.33
C SER A 275 22.20 -14.49 -17.89
N VAL A 276 21.98 -13.90 -16.72
CA VAL A 276 22.69 -12.68 -16.25
C VAL A 276 23.74 -12.98 -15.17
N ASP A 277 24.28 -14.19 -15.13
CA ASP A 277 25.19 -14.68 -14.09
C ASP A 277 26.64 -14.16 -14.29
N ALA A 278 26.89 -12.89 -13.99
CA ALA A 278 28.24 -12.35 -13.85
C ALA A 278 28.60 -11.86 -12.44
N GLY A 279 27.68 -12.00 -11.47
CA GLY A 279 27.89 -11.59 -10.09
C GLY A 279 26.90 -12.19 -9.11
N GLY A 280 26.12 -13.19 -9.55
CA GLY A 280 25.10 -13.95 -8.82
C GLY A 280 24.08 -13.10 -8.06
N PRO A 281 22.77 -13.23 -8.32
CA PRO A 281 21.79 -12.59 -7.47
C PRO A 281 21.94 -13.11 -6.02
N ASP A 282 21.71 -12.22 -5.06
CA ASP A 282 21.64 -12.59 -3.65
C ASP A 282 20.81 -13.86 -3.48
N LYS A 283 21.32 -14.87 -2.77
CA LYS A 283 20.68 -16.18 -2.59
C LYS A 283 19.24 -16.06 -2.06
N ASP A 284 18.99 -15.04 -1.25
CA ASP A 284 17.68 -14.79 -0.67
C ASP A 284 16.71 -14.22 -1.71
N VAL A 285 17.20 -13.38 -2.63
CA VAL A 285 16.43 -12.89 -3.80
C VAL A 285 16.03 -14.06 -4.67
N LYS A 286 17.00 -14.93 -5.00
CA LYS A 286 16.74 -16.11 -5.81
C LYS A 286 15.72 -17.03 -5.14
N ALA A 287 15.87 -17.34 -3.86
CA ALA A 287 14.93 -18.17 -3.11
C ALA A 287 13.50 -17.58 -3.11
N ALA A 288 13.36 -16.25 -2.97
CA ALA A 288 12.07 -15.60 -3.05
C ALA A 288 11.44 -15.76 -4.44
N PHE A 289 12.20 -15.53 -5.51
CA PHE A 289 11.72 -15.70 -6.89
C PHE A 289 11.39 -17.15 -7.24
N ASP A 290 12.22 -18.10 -6.82
CA ASP A 290 11.99 -19.54 -7.07
C ASP A 290 10.69 -20.02 -6.39
N SER A 291 10.32 -19.42 -5.27
CA SER A 291 9.10 -19.75 -4.53
C SER A 291 7.82 -19.16 -5.12
N LEU A 292 7.92 -18.26 -6.13
CA LEU A 292 6.76 -17.69 -6.80
C LEU A 292 6.01 -18.73 -7.59
N GLU A 293 4.75 -18.93 -7.24
CA GLU A 293 3.82 -19.84 -7.88
C GLU A 293 2.53 -19.13 -8.23
N VAL A 294 1.91 -19.52 -9.34
CA VAL A 294 0.56 -19.08 -9.71
C VAL A 294 -0.27 -20.29 -10.08
N HIS A 295 -1.49 -20.37 -9.56
CA HIS A 295 -2.44 -21.42 -9.90
C HIS A 295 -3.86 -20.86 -9.93
N GLN A 296 -4.75 -21.55 -10.63
CA GLN A 296 -6.17 -21.25 -10.68
C GLN A 296 -6.91 -22.05 -9.60
N ASP A 297 -7.82 -21.39 -8.91
CA ASP A 297 -8.83 -22.01 -8.04
C ASP A 297 -10.21 -21.49 -8.43
N LYS A 298 -10.97 -22.27 -9.20
CA LYS A 298 -12.27 -21.88 -9.74
C LYS A 298 -12.20 -20.58 -10.55
N SER A 299 -12.87 -19.52 -10.07
CA SER A 299 -12.85 -18.17 -10.65
C SER A 299 -11.80 -17.25 -10.02
N GLU A 300 -10.81 -17.82 -9.35
CA GLU A 300 -9.73 -17.06 -8.72
C GLU A 300 -8.37 -17.49 -9.31
N ALA A 301 -7.49 -16.51 -9.50
CA ALA A 301 -6.08 -16.75 -9.68
C ALA A 301 -5.37 -16.48 -8.35
N VAL A 302 -4.56 -17.42 -7.92
CA VAL A 302 -3.85 -17.37 -6.65
C VAL A 302 -2.35 -17.36 -6.92
N LEU A 303 -1.69 -16.28 -6.49
CA LEU A 303 -0.24 -16.17 -6.50
C LEU A 303 0.25 -16.35 -5.06
N THR A 304 1.31 -17.12 -4.90
CA THR A 304 1.97 -17.32 -3.61
C THR A 304 3.48 -17.15 -3.74
N ALA A 305 4.10 -16.67 -2.66
CA ALA A 305 5.54 -16.59 -2.54
C ALA A 305 5.97 -16.79 -1.09
N LYS A 306 7.22 -17.20 -0.90
CA LYS A 306 7.90 -17.27 0.39
C LYS A 306 9.14 -16.41 0.33
N VAL A 307 9.20 -15.38 1.14
CA VAL A 307 10.31 -14.43 1.19
C VAL A 307 11.13 -14.70 2.44
N PRO A 308 12.42 -15.08 2.31
CA PRO A 308 13.29 -15.27 3.46
C PRO A 308 13.35 -14.02 4.34
N TYR A 309 13.36 -14.20 5.66
CA TYR A 309 13.46 -13.06 6.59
C TYR A 309 14.71 -12.20 6.35
N ALA A 310 15.82 -12.81 5.96
CA ALA A 310 17.05 -12.10 5.65
C ALA A 310 16.86 -11.09 4.51
N PHE A 311 16.18 -11.50 3.44
CA PHE A 311 15.83 -10.61 2.32
C PHE A 311 14.86 -9.51 2.76
N PHE A 312 13.81 -9.87 3.49
CA PHE A 312 12.84 -8.90 4.00
C PHE A 312 13.49 -7.84 4.90
N LYS A 313 14.38 -8.28 5.81
CA LYS A 313 15.17 -7.37 6.65
C LYS A 313 16.06 -6.44 5.82
N LYS A 314 16.71 -6.95 4.78
CA LYS A 314 17.58 -6.19 3.88
C LYS A 314 16.80 -5.09 3.15
N VAL A 315 15.67 -5.43 2.52
CA VAL A 315 14.81 -4.49 1.79
C VAL A 315 14.31 -3.35 2.69
N LEU A 316 13.93 -3.65 3.93
CA LEU A 316 13.47 -2.63 4.88
C LEU A 316 14.59 -1.82 5.52
N SER A 317 15.84 -2.29 5.44
CA SER A 317 17.02 -1.60 6.01
C SER A 317 17.75 -0.72 5.00
N GLU A 318 17.56 -0.98 3.72
CA GLU A 318 18.16 -0.19 2.64
C GLU A 318 17.16 0.91 2.22
N PRO A 319 17.60 2.16 2.09
CA PRO A 319 16.74 3.19 1.52
C PRO A 319 16.33 2.76 0.10
N PRO A 320 15.09 3.08 -0.35
CA PRO A 320 14.68 2.77 -1.71
C PRO A 320 15.71 3.38 -2.67
N VAL A 321 16.31 2.53 -3.50
CA VAL A 321 17.18 3.00 -4.58
C VAL A 321 16.26 3.84 -5.48
N GLU A 322 16.50 5.15 -5.53
CA GLU A 322 15.88 5.97 -6.56
C GLU A 322 16.28 5.35 -7.90
N LEU A 323 15.32 4.72 -8.55
CA LEU A 323 15.45 4.34 -9.95
C LEU A 323 15.63 5.65 -10.69
N GLY A 324 16.88 6.05 -10.92
CA GLY A 324 17.20 7.23 -11.69
C GLY A 324 16.42 7.20 -12.99
N PRO A 325 16.09 8.37 -13.56
CA PRO A 325 15.33 8.43 -14.79
C PRO A 325 15.96 7.48 -15.80
N ALA A 326 15.11 6.64 -16.43
CA ALA A 326 15.55 5.69 -17.44
C ALA A 326 16.52 6.38 -18.39
N PRO A 327 17.66 5.76 -18.75
CA PRO A 327 18.65 6.39 -19.60
C PRO A 327 17.95 6.92 -20.85
N GLN A 328 17.91 8.24 -20.98
CA GLN A 328 17.36 8.89 -22.16
C GLN A 328 18.13 8.30 -23.36
N LYS A 329 17.40 7.68 -24.27
CA LYS A 329 17.93 7.24 -25.55
C LYS A 329 18.70 8.44 -26.11
N GLN A 330 20.00 8.40 -26.03
CA GLN A 330 20.84 9.41 -26.69
C GLN A 330 20.44 9.38 -28.16
N GLU A 331 19.82 10.44 -28.62
CA GLU A 331 19.63 10.68 -30.02
C GLU A 331 20.99 10.59 -30.70
N PRO A 332 21.14 9.81 -31.79
CA PRO A 332 22.44 9.69 -32.47
C PRO A 332 22.93 11.09 -32.84
N ALA A 333 24.12 11.43 -32.43
CA ALA A 333 24.73 12.70 -32.78
C ALA A 333 24.61 12.93 -34.30
N PRO A 334 24.25 14.15 -34.75
CA PRO A 334 24.14 14.45 -36.17
C PRO A 334 25.44 14.13 -36.87
N GLN A 335 25.35 13.25 -37.86
CA GLN A 335 26.51 12.89 -38.67
C GLN A 335 27.03 14.17 -39.39
N PRO A 336 28.34 14.41 -39.41
CA PRO A 336 28.91 15.56 -40.11
C PRO A 336 28.55 15.48 -41.60
N GLU A 337 27.89 16.52 -42.07
CA GLU A 337 27.54 16.68 -43.49
C GLU A 337 28.82 16.62 -44.35
N THR A 338 28.86 15.67 -45.26
CA THR A 338 29.91 15.57 -46.28
C THR A 338 29.85 16.80 -47.19
N PRO A 339 30.96 17.53 -47.40
CA PRO A 339 30.92 18.73 -48.26
C PRO A 339 30.61 18.37 -49.70
N THR A 340 29.49 18.88 -50.19
CA THR A 340 29.06 18.74 -51.59
C THR A 340 30.06 19.45 -52.51
N ALA A 341 30.73 18.69 -53.37
CA ALA A 341 31.64 19.20 -54.36
C ALA A 341 30.94 20.17 -55.36
N LYS A 342 31.38 21.40 -55.39
CA LYS A 342 30.94 22.42 -56.35
C LYS A 342 31.26 21.98 -57.78
N ARG A 343 30.25 21.63 -58.57
CA ARG A 343 30.32 21.34 -59.99
C ARG A 343 30.56 22.66 -60.77
N LYS A 344 31.80 22.87 -61.28
CA LYS A 344 32.13 23.97 -62.18
C LYS A 344 31.38 23.77 -63.48
N THR A 345 30.47 24.68 -63.83
CA THR A 345 29.89 24.77 -65.13
C THR A 345 30.83 25.60 -66.01
N SER A 346 31.46 24.96 -66.97
CA SER A 346 32.19 25.65 -68.10
C SER A 346 31.19 26.24 -69.11
N LYS A 347 31.23 27.53 -69.23
CA LYS A 347 30.56 28.21 -70.38
C LYS A 347 31.41 28.01 -71.65
N SER A 348 30.96 27.25 -72.60
CA SER A 348 31.45 27.28 -73.97
C SER A 348 30.76 28.41 -74.71
N LYS A 349 31.59 29.35 -75.21
CA LYS A 349 31.19 30.31 -76.26
C LYS A 349 31.40 29.64 -77.64
N ALA A 350 30.42 29.70 -78.51
CA ALA A 350 30.58 29.62 -79.93
C ALA A 350 29.46 30.46 -80.57
N LYS A 351 29.96 31.36 -81.29
CA LYS A 351 29.54 32.08 -82.50
C LYS A 351 28.04 32.09 -82.86
#